data_c4c0886ba86a83846f0ab56ee731ae61
#
_entry.id   c4c0886ba86a83846f0ab56ee731ae61
#
_cell.length_a   1.000
_cell.length_b   1.000
_cell.length_c   1.000
_cell.angle_alpha   90.00
_cell.angle_beta   90.00
_cell.angle_gamma   90.00
#
_symmetry.space_group_name_H-M   'P 1'
#
loop_
_entity.id
_entity.type
_entity.pdbx_description
1 polymer ?
#
loop_
_entity_poly.entity_id
_entity_poly.type
_entity_poly.pdbx_seq_one_letter_code
_entity_poly.pdbx_strand_id
1 'polypeptide(L)'
;PGWRRSYNVLMVDLPGQGTNPGRGLTFDVNAAIPISLCIDWLEGRNPELNDLAIYGVSGGGYFTAQAAEEDSRIHAWIASTAIYDIAELFRKEFGSSLKTPSWLMNVVLRLAGDLNESADLNLKKYAWQFGASDFKSAITEVFSRAKVVDYQKILCPCLFIMGEGESVELQHQTRTIYEALKSKNPQTKLQIFEAESGADAHCQVNNLRLAHNVVFDWLDT
;
A
#
# COMPACT_ATOMS: atom_id res chain seq x y z
N PRO A 1 8.99 -4.71 16.46
CA PRO A 1 9.25 -6.18 16.43
C PRO A 1 10.57 -6.50 15.72
N GLY A 2 10.84 -5.95 14.51
CA GLY A 2 12.05 -6.24 13.73
C GLY A 2 13.35 -5.99 14.49
N TRP A 3 13.48 -4.85 15.17
CA TRP A 3 14.66 -4.57 16.00
C TRP A 3 14.95 -5.66 17.05
N ARG A 4 13.91 -6.24 17.66
CA ARG A 4 14.10 -7.33 18.64
C ARG A 4 14.59 -8.64 18.00
N ARG A 5 14.52 -8.75 16.69
CA ARG A 5 15.02 -9.89 15.88
C ARG A 5 16.26 -9.52 15.07
N SER A 6 16.97 -8.47 15.50
CA SER A 6 18.21 -7.99 14.87
C SER A 6 18.07 -7.44 13.44
N TYR A 7 16.85 -7.07 13.02
CA TYR A 7 16.64 -6.35 11.76
C TYR A 7 16.93 -4.87 11.93
N ASN A 8 17.62 -4.28 10.98
CA ASN A 8 17.60 -2.85 10.78
C ASN A 8 16.28 -2.46 10.11
N VAL A 9 15.61 -1.43 10.62
CA VAL A 9 14.30 -1.02 10.13
C VAL A 9 14.33 0.45 9.77
N LEU A 10 14.08 0.76 8.51
CA LEU A 10 13.85 2.11 8.04
C LEU A 10 12.34 2.30 7.78
N MET A 11 11.73 3.26 8.45
CA MET A 11 10.36 3.71 8.16
C MET A 11 10.42 4.97 7.33
N VAL A 12 9.68 4.98 6.22
CA VAL A 12 9.72 6.08 5.24
C VAL A 12 8.32 6.62 5.04
N ASP A 13 8.19 7.94 5.17
CA ASP A 13 7.05 8.68 4.64
C ASP A 13 7.35 9.06 3.18
N LEU A 14 6.67 8.43 2.24
CA LEU A 14 6.76 8.78 0.82
C LEU A 14 6.09 10.14 0.54
N PRO A 15 6.29 10.75 -0.64
CA PRO A 15 5.51 11.90 -1.07
C PRO A 15 4.02 11.67 -0.81
N GLY A 16 3.31 12.65 -0.26
CA GLY A 16 1.91 12.52 0.15
C GLY A 16 1.67 11.94 1.53
N GLN A 17 2.70 11.42 2.21
CA GLN A 17 2.56 10.80 3.54
C GLN A 17 3.16 11.70 4.64
N GLY A 18 2.76 11.42 5.88
CA GLY A 18 3.25 12.14 7.05
C GLY A 18 3.07 13.65 6.93
N THR A 19 4.14 14.41 7.09
CA THR A 19 4.16 15.88 6.96
C THR A 19 4.55 16.38 5.56
N ASN A 20 4.84 15.47 4.63
CA ASN A 20 5.36 15.80 3.29
C ASN A 20 4.43 16.69 2.47
N PRO A 21 3.07 16.49 2.46
CA PRO A 21 2.19 17.38 1.72
C PRO A 21 2.27 18.85 2.17
N GLY A 22 2.44 19.08 3.47
CA GLY A 22 2.65 20.43 4.02
C GLY A 22 3.96 21.10 3.58
N ARG A 23 4.88 20.32 3.00
CA ARG A 23 6.15 20.77 2.42
C ARG A 23 6.11 20.81 0.88
N GLY A 24 4.93 20.62 0.29
CA GLY A 24 4.74 20.57 -1.16
C GLY A 24 5.08 19.22 -1.81
N LEU A 25 5.40 18.19 -1.02
CA LEU A 25 5.64 16.84 -1.52
C LEU A 25 4.34 16.04 -1.46
N THR A 26 3.50 16.20 -2.45
CA THR A 26 2.20 15.53 -2.57
C THR A 26 2.34 14.13 -3.16
N PHE A 27 1.32 13.31 -3.06
CA PHE A 27 1.32 11.96 -3.63
C PHE A 27 1.69 11.98 -5.11
N ASP A 28 2.67 11.16 -5.45
CA ASP A 28 2.85 10.68 -6.81
C ASP A 28 2.39 9.23 -6.89
N VAL A 29 1.59 8.91 -7.91
CA VAL A 29 1.15 7.54 -8.18
C VAL A 29 2.31 6.64 -8.64
N ASN A 30 3.44 7.22 -9.02
CA ASN A 30 4.69 6.51 -9.30
C ASN A 30 5.61 6.57 -8.08
N ALA A 31 5.55 5.55 -7.24
CA ALA A 31 6.33 5.47 -6.01
C ALA A 31 7.66 4.69 -6.18
N ALA A 32 7.94 4.09 -7.33
CA ALA A 32 9.18 3.35 -7.57
C ALA A 32 10.40 4.27 -7.40
N ILE A 33 10.37 5.46 -7.99
CA ILE A 33 11.49 6.43 -7.92
C ILE A 33 11.81 6.84 -6.46
N PRO A 34 10.88 7.38 -5.67
CA PRO A 34 11.19 7.79 -4.29
C PRO A 34 11.62 6.61 -3.41
N ILE A 35 11.13 5.41 -3.65
CA ILE A 35 11.58 4.21 -2.92
C ILE A 35 13.01 3.86 -3.32
N SER A 36 13.34 3.86 -4.61
CA SER A 36 14.70 3.59 -5.10
C SER A 36 15.72 4.60 -4.54
N LEU A 37 15.36 5.88 -4.46
CA LEU A 37 16.19 6.91 -3.79
C LEU A 37 16.41 6.63 -2.30
N CYS A 38 15.43 6.06 -1.61
CA CYS A 38 15.61 5.61 -0.22
C CYS A 38 16.59 4.42 -0.13
N ILE A 39 16.56 3.52 -1.11
CA ILE A 39 17.50 2.39 -1.20
C ILE A 39 18.91 2.92 -1.48
N ASP A 40 19.08 3.85 -2.42
CA ASP A 40 20.38 4.51 -2.70
C ASP A 40 20.97 5.14 -1.43
N TRP A 41 20.11 5.81 -0.66
CA TRP A 41 20.52 6.41 0.61
C TRP A 41 20.95 5.37 1.65
N LEU A 42 20.26 4.23 1.72
CA LEU A 42 20.61 3.11 2.61
C LEU A 42 21.96 2.50 2.23
N GLU A 43 22.18 2.19 0.95
CA GLU A 43 23.42 1.61 0.44
C GLU A 43 24.60 2.56 0.66
N GLY A 44 24.42 3.85 0.42
CA GLY A 44 25.46 4.85 0.66
C GLY A 44 25.90 4.95 2.13
N ARG A 45 25.03 4.53 3.07
CA ARG A 45 25.35 4.52 4.53
C ARG A 45 25.75 3.15 5.04
N ASN A 46 25.40 2.10 4.35
CA ASN A 46 25.62 0.71 4.74
C ASN A 46 26.16 -0.07 3.54
N PRO A 47 27.45 0.10 3.19
CA PRO A 47 28.03 -0.56 2.02
C PRO A 47 28.00 -2.09 2.08
N GLU A 48 27.76 -2.67 3.26
CA GLU A 48 27.63 -4.10 3.48
C GLU A 48 26.17 -4.58 3.51
N LEU A 49 25.23 -3.74 3.04
CA LEU A 49 23.83 -4.13 2.92
C LEU A 49 23.67 -5.21 1.86
N ASN A 50 23.35 -6.44 2.30
CA ASN A 50 23.22 -7.58 1.39
C ASN A 50 21.76 -7.98 1.15
N ASP A 51 20.91 -7.86 2.18
CA ASP A 51 19.53 -8.30 2.13
C ASP A 51 18.58 -7.15 2.44
N LEU A 52 17.72 -6.83 1.49
CA LEU A 52 16.75 -5.77 1.59
C LEU A 52 15.34 -6.32 1.40
N ALA A 53 14.53 -6.26 2.44
CA ALA A 53 13.10 -6.52 2.34
C ALA A 53 12.31 -5.20 2.34
N ILE A 54 11.27 -5.13 1.53
CA ILE A 54 10.35 -4.01 1.50
C ILE A 54 8.98 -4.44 1.99
N TYR A 55 8.35 -3.63 2.85
CA TYR A 55 7.03 -3.90 3.41
C TYR A 55 6.07 -2.74 3.17
N GLY A 56 5.01 -3.01 2.41
CA GLY A 56 3.93 -2.06 2.11
C GLY A 56 2.62 -2.43 2.79
N VAL A 57 1.94 -1.43 3.36
CA VAL A 57 0.67 -1.60 4.07
C VAL A 57 -0.40 -0.77 3.38
N SER A 58 -1.59 -1.33 3.12
CA SER A 58 -2.69 -0.65 2.41
C SER A 58 -2.23 -0.13 1.04
N GLY A 59 -2.43 1.15 0.73
CA GLY A 59 -1.88 1.80 -0.46
C GLY A 59 -0.37 1.61 -0.64
N GLY A 60 0.38 1.37 0.45
CA GLY A 60 1.78 0.97 0.41
C GLY A 60 2.01 -0.34 -0.33
N GLY A 61 1.03 -1.25 -0.36
CA GLY A 61 1.10 -2.48 -1.15
C GLY A 61 1.22 -2.20 -2.66
N TYR A 62 0.57 -1.16 -3.17
CA TYR A 62 0.73 -0.71 -4.55
C TYR A 62 2.10 -0.05 -4.79
N PHE A 63 2.54 0.80 -3.88
CA PHE A 63 3.81 1.51 -4.04
C PHE A 63 5.01 0.56 -3.97
N THR A 64 4.97 -0.40 -3.04
CA THR A 64 6.04 -1.40 -2.93
C THR A 64 6.00 -2.42 -4.06
N ALA A 65 4.84 -2.69 -4.65
CA ALA A 65 4.73 -3.51 -5.85
C ALA A 65 5.47 -2.89 -7.04
N GLN A 66 5.31 -1.56 -7.25
CA GLN A 66 6.04 -0.83 -8.30
C GLN A 66 7.55 -0.89 -8.07
N ALA A 67 7.99 -0.70 -6.82
CA ALA A 67 9.41 -0.78 -6.50
C ALA A 67 9.96 -2.20 -6.73
N ALA A 68 9.23 -3.24 -6.30
CA ALA A 68 9.63 -4.63 -6.51
C ALA A 68 9.63 -5.05 -8.01
N GLU A 69 8.80 -4.40 -8.85
CA GLU A 69 8.83 -4.57 -10.31
C GLU A 69 10.10 -3.97 -10.93
N GLU A 70 10.57 -2.82 -10.43
CA GLU A 70 11.56 -1.97 -11.10
C GLU A 70 12.96 -2.04 -10.47
N ASP A 71 13.07 -2.39 -9.19
CA ASP A 71 14.35 -2.36 -8.45
C ASP A 71 14.77 -3.76 -8.00
N SER A 72 15.76 -4.31 -8.70
CA SER A 72 16.30 -5.67 -8.44
C SER A 72 17.07 -5.80 -7.12
N ARG A 73 17.34 -4.71 -6.42
CA ARG A 73 17.97 -4.72 -5.09
C ARG A 73 17.01 -5.16 -3.98
N ILE A 74 15.72 -5.24 -4.31
CA ILE A 74 14.70 -5.75 -3.38
C ILE A 74 14.74 -7.27 -3.40
N HIS A 75 15.19 -7.88 -2.29
CA HIS A 75 15.34 -9.32 -2.14
C HIS A 75 14.12 -10.02 -1.57
N ALA A 76 13.20 -9.26 -0.94
CA ALA A 76 11.92 -9.78 -0.47
C ALA A 76 10.84 -8.68 -0.49
N TRP A 77 9.64 -9.03 -0.94
CA TRP A 77 8.49 -8.12 -0.93
C TRP A 77 7.37 -8.61 -0.03
N ILE A 78 6.98 -7.76 0.92
CA ILE A 78 5.87 -8.04 1.85
C ILE A 78 4.77 -7.01 1.61
N ALA A 79 3.53 -7.45 1.49
CA ALA A 79 2.39 -6.56 1.31
C ALA A 79 1.17 -6.97 2.16
N SER A 80 0.60 -5.99 2.83
CA SER A 80 -0.69 -6.07 3.52
C SER A 80 -1.61 -4.93 3.03
N THR A 81 -2.33 -5.05 1.96
CA THR A 81 -2.54 -6.08 0.95
C THR A 81 -1.73 -5.79 -0.32
N ALA A 82 -1.59 -6.78 -1.21
CA ALA A 82 -0.92 -6.56 -2.50
C ALA A 82 -1.90 -5.97 -3.52
N ILE A 83 -1.50 -4.87 -4.17
CA ILE A 83 -2.31 -4.14 -5.14
C ILE A 83 -1.49 -3.97 -6.42
N TYR A 84 -2.04 -4.36 -7.56
CA TYR A 84 -1.41 -4.15 -8.87
C TYR A 84 -2.11 -3.08 -9.70
N ASP A 85 -3.39 -2.85 -9.47
CA ASP A 85 -4.19 -1.80 -10.14
C ASP A 85 -4.96 -0.97 -9.12
N ILE A 86 -4.34 0.13 -8.68
CA ILE A 86 -4.97 1.02 -7.72
C ILE A 86 -6.13 1.82 -8.34
N ALA A 87 -6.09 2.07 -9.64
CA ALA A 87 -7.17 2.77 -10.33
C ALA A 87 -8.43 1.89 -10.38
N GLU A 88 -8.29 0.58 -10.64
CA GLU A 88 -9.42 -0.34 -10.60
C GLU A 88 -9.98 -0.47 -9.18
N LEU A 89 -9.12 -0.57 -8.15
CA LEU A 89 -9.55 -0.57 -6.75
C LEU A 89 -10.43 0.66 -6.45
N PHE A 90 -9.94 1.86 -6.74
CA PHE A 90 -10.71 3.09 -6.52
C PHE A 90 -11.98 3.16 -7.38
N ARG A 91 -11.95 2.63 -8.59
CA ARG A 91 -13.12 2.57 -9.47
C ARG A 91 -14.20 1.65 -8.91
N LYS A 92 -13.83 0.51 -8.33
CA LYS A 92 -14.77 -0.41 -7.67
C LYS A 92 -15.35 0.19 -6.39
N GLU A 93 -14.52 0.83 -5.58
CA GLU A 93 -14.96 1.38 -4.30
C GLU A 93 -15.73 2.70 -4.43
N PHE A 94 -15.31 3.58 -5.33
CA PHE A 94 -15.84 4.96 -5.42
C PHE A 94 -16.49 5.31 -6.77
N GLY A 95 -16.45 4.43 -7.77
CA GLY A 95 -16.84 4.74 -9.15
C GLY A 95 -18.28 5.24 -9.32
N SER A 96 -19.22 4.78 -8.50
CA SER A 96 -20.59 5.29 -8.50
C SER A 96 -20.66 6.75 -8.02
N SER A 97 -19.88 7.09 -7.00
CA SER A 97 -19.81 8.43 -6.44
C SER A 97 -19.17 9.44 -7.40
N LEU A 98 -18.22 8.98 -8.23
CA LEU A 98 -17.52 9.84 -9.19
C LEU A 98 -18.39 10.31 -10.37
N LYS A 99 -19.52 9.66 -10.63
CA LYS A 99 -20.51 10.11 -11.62
C LYS A 99 -21.28 11.34 -11.18
N THR A 100 -21.28 11.62 -9.87
CA THR A 100 -21.95 12.80 -9.29
C THR A 100 -21.14 14.07 -9.64
N PRO A 101 -21.80 15.17 -10.09
CA PRO A 101 -21.12 16.45 -10.30
C PRO A 101 -20.36 16.91 -9.05
N SER A 102 -19.17 17.50 -9.22
CA SER A 102 -18.30 17.88 -8.09
C SER A 102 -19.00 18.79 -7.07
N TRP A 103 -19.79 19.76 -7.54
CA TRP A 103 -20.54 20.65 -6.66
C TRP A 103 -21.57 19.92 -5.79
N LEU A 104 -22.28 18.94 -6.37
CA LEU A 104 -23.25 18.13 -5.65
C LEU A 104 -22.57 17.16 -4.70
N MET A 105 -21.46 16.55 -5.14
CA MET A 105 -20.60 15.71 -4.29
C MET A 105 -20.13 16.51 -3.07
N ASN A 106 -19.61 17.71 -3.26
CA ASN A 106 -19.12 18.55 -2.15
C ASN A 106 -20.27 18.95 -1.19
N VAL A 107 -21.50 19.17 -1.70
CA VAL A 107 -22.66 19.39 -0.83
C VAL A 107 -23.01 18.14 -0.03
N VAL A 108 -23.08 16.98 -0.69
CA VAL A 108 -23.39 15.70 -0.01
C VAL A 108 -22.31 15.36 1.02
N LEU A 109 -21.05 15.54 0.67
CA LEU A 109 -19.92 15.28 1.58
C LEU A 109 -19.91 16.26 2.76
N ARG A 110 -20.28 17.52 2.55
CA ARG A 110 -20.40 18.53 3.62
C ARG A 110 -21.53 18.17 4.58
N LEU A 111 -22.70 17.79 4.05
CA LEU A 111 -23.83 17.35 4.87
C LEU A 111 -23.51 16.03 5.60
N ALA A 112 -22.80 15.09 4.94
CA ALA A 112 -22.34 13.86 5.58
C ALA A 112 -21.25 14.13 6.62
N GLY A 113 -20.38 15.13 6.40
CA GLY A 113 -19.35 15.58 7.33
C GLY A 113 -19.96 16.20 8.60
N ASP A 114 -21.03 16.95 8.46
CA ASP A 114 -21.81 17.48 9.61
C ASP A 114 -22.42 16.35 10.45
N LEU A 115 -22.66 15.18 9.84
CA LEU A 115 -23.18 13.97 10.50
C LEU A 115 -22.07 12.99 10.92
N ASN A 116 -20.90 13.05 10.28
CA ASN A 116 -19.76 12.16 10.52
C ASN A 116 -18.44 12.88 10.23
N GLU A 117 -17.87 13.50 11.26
CA GLU A 117 -16.59 14.23 11.20
C GLU A 117 -15.43 13.41 10.65
N SER A 118 -15.42 12.09 10.93
CA SER A 118 -14.36 11.19 10.46
C SER A 118 -14.39 11.02 8.94
N ALA A 119 -15.58 11.00 8.32
CA ALA A 119 -15.70 10.88 6.87
C ALA A 119 -15.22 12.16 6.17
N ASP A 120 -15.64 13.35 6.66
CA ASP A 120 -15.22 14.65 6.13
C ASP A 120 -13.69 14.82 6.25
N LEU A 121 -13.14 14.46 7.40
CA LEU A 121 -11.68 14.52 7.63
C LEU A 121 -10.90 13.62 6.66
N ASN A 122 -11.36 12.40 6.41
CA ASN A 122 -10.72 11.49 5.47
C ASN A 122 -10.74 12.04 4.04
N LEU A 123 -11.84 12.61 3.59
CA LEU A 123 -11.94 13.18 2.24
C LEU A 123 -11.05 14.41 2.06
N LYS A 124 -10.99 15.30 3.05
CA LYS A 124 -10.08 16.44 3.08
C LYS A 124 -8.62 15.98 3.13
N LYS A 125 -8.33 14.92 3.87
CA LYS A 125 -7.00 14.30 3.94
C LYS A 125 -6.55 13.82 2.56
N TYR A 126 -7.39 13.10 1.80
CA TYR A 126 -7.03 12.66 0.45
C TYR A 126 -6.74 13.86 -0.46
N ALA A 127 -7.61 14.87 -0.49
CA ALA A 127 -7.36 16.08 -1.27
C ALA A 127 -6.01 16.73 -0.92
N TRP A 128 -5.75 16.90 0.36
CA TRP A 128 -4.47 17.46 0.86
C TRP A 128 -3.26 16.61 0.50
N GLN A 129 -3.35 15.29 0.66
CA GLN A 129 -2.26 14.37 0.33
C GLN A 129 -1.88 14.40 -1.15
N PHE A 130 -2.87 14.54 -2.03
CA PHE A 130 -2.66 14.63 -3.48
C PHE A 130 -2.38 16.06 -3.97
N GLY A 131 -2.46 17.08 -3.10
CA GLY A 131 -2.37 18.48 -3.52
C GLY A 131 -3.52 18.91 -4.43
N ALA A 132 -4.64 18.22 -4.34
CA ALA A 132 -5.83 18.46 -5.14
C ALA A 132 -6.80 19.43 -4.44
N SER A 133 -7.67 20.10 -5.22
CA SER A 133 -8.66 21.02 -4.68
C SER A 133 -9.78 20.34 -3.88
N ASP A 134 -10.05 19.07 -4.21
CA ASP A 134 -11.09 18.24 -3.60
C ASP A 134 -10.84 16.75 -3.82
N PHE A 135 -11.62 15.90 -3.14
CA PHE A 135 -11.51 14.45 -3.23
C PHE A 135 -11.69 13.91 -4.66
N LYS A 136 -12.65 14.46 -5.42
CA LYS A 136 -12.91 13.99 -6.79
C LYS A 136 -11.71 14.27 -7.70
N SER A 137 -11.10 15.43 -7.57
CA SER A 137 -9.88 15.80 -8.30
C SER A 137 -8.73 14.87 -7.94
N ALA A 138 -8.55 14.54 -6.65
CA ALA A 138 -7.54 13.60 -6.19
C ALA A 138 -7.70 12.20 -6.82
N ILE A 139 -8.93 11.66 -6.83
CA ILE A 139 -9.20 10.34 -7.41
C ILE A 139 -9.08 10.37 -8.95
N THR A 140 -9.46 11.47 -9.59
CA THR A 140 -9.29 11.64 -11.05
C THR A 140 -7.79 11.61 -11.42
N GLU A 141 -6.94 12.20 -10.60
CA GLU A 141 -5.48 12.14 -10.76
C GLU A 141 -4.98 10.70 -10.70
N VAL A 142 -5.42 9.89 -9.75
CA VAL A 142 -5.11 8.46 -9.67
C VAL A 142 -5.50 7.74 -10.96
N PHE A 143 -6.73 7.96 -11.46
CA PHE A 143 -7.19 7.30 -12.69
C PHE A 143 -6.40 7.69 -13.94
N SER A 144 -5.89 8.92 -13.98
CA SER A 144 -5.17 9.42 -15.16
C SER A 144 -3.71 9.00 -15.19
N ARG A 145 -3.09 8.74 -14.03
CA ARG A 145 -1.64 8.55 -13.90
C ARG A 145 -1.22 7.21 -13.32
N ALA A 146 -2.13 6.50 -12.62
CA ALA A 146 -1.78 5.22 -12.04
C ALA A 146 -1.45 4.20 -13.12
N LYS A 147 -0.28 3.56 -12.96
CA LYS A 147 0.16 2.47 -13.82
C LYS A 147 -0.34 1.14 -13.24
N VAL A 148 -0.71 0.21 -14.09
CA VAL A 148 -0.90 -1.18 -13.69
C VAL A 148 0.48 -1.81 -13.50
N VAL A 149 0.73 -2.40 -12.34
CA VAL A 149 2.00 -3.05 -12.02
C VAL A 149 2.11 -4.36 -12.79
N ASP A 150 3.19 -4.56 -13.50
CA ASP A 150 3.52 -5.85 -14.13
C ASP A 150 4.18 -6.77 -13.10
N TYR A 151 3.35 -7.32 -12.21
CA TYR A 151 3.83 -8.22 -11.16
C TYR A 151 4.55 -9.47 -11.71
N GLN A 152 4.40 -9.78 -13.00
CA GLN A 152 5.14 -10.88 -13.63
C GLN A 152 6.66 -10.64 -13.66
N LYS A 153 7.11 -9.42 -13.52
CA LYS A 153 8.53 -9.04 -13.44
C LYS A 153 9.12 -9.18 -12.04
N ILE A 154 8.27 -9.33 -11.01
CA ILE A 154 8.74 -9.48 -9.64
C ILE A 154 9.33 -10.89 -9.48
N LEU A 155 10.62 -10.97 -9.14
CA LEU A 155 11.36 -12.22 -9.07
C LEU A 155 11.72 -12.63 -7.63
N CYS A 156 11.68 -11.68 -6.69
CA CYS A 156 11.99 -11.97 -5.29
C CYS A 156 10.88 -12.79 -4.60
N PRO A 157 11.20 -13.49 -3.51
CA PRO A 157 10.19 -14.07 -2.63
C PRO A 157 9.20 -13.04 -2.13
N CYS A 158 7.92 -13.43 -2.02
CA CYS A 158 6.86 -12.54 -1.60
C CYS A 158 6.06 -13.12 -0.43
N LEU A 159 5.72 -12.28 0.53
CA LEU A 159 4.72 -12.59 1.54
C LEU A 159 3.53 -11.63 1.42
N PHE A 160 2.38 -12.19 1.15
CA PHE A 160 1.13 -11.45 1.18
C PHE A 160 0.35 -11.80 2.43
N ILE A 161 -0.09 -10.79 3.17
CA ILE A 161 -0.96 -10.95 4.34
C ILE A 161 -2.23 -10.15 4.12
N MET A 162 -3.37 -10.71 4.47
CA MET A 162 -4.66 -10.03 4.41
C MET A 162 -5.63 -10.58 5.45
N GLY A 163 -6.56 -9.74 5.91
CA GLY A 163 -7.70 -10.17 6.70
C GLY A 163 -8.85 -10.64 5.82
N GLU A 164 -9.69 -11.53 6.31
CA GLU A 164 -10.92 -11.91 5.61
C GLU A 164 -11.94 -10.76 5.53
N GLY A 165 -11.83 -9.76 6.41
CA GLY A 165 -12.63 -8.54 6.39
C GLY A 165 -12.22 -7.49 5.36
N GLU A 166 -11.20 -7.77 4.53
CA GLU A 166 -10.79 -6.88 3.45
C GLU A 166 -11.87 -6.77 2.35
N SER A 167 -11.88 -5.66 1.62
CA SER A 167 -12.79 -5.51 0.48
C SER A 167 -12.57 -6.62 -0.57
N VAL A 168 -13.62 -6.97 -1.29
CA VAL A 168 -13.59 -8.03 -2.31
C VAL A 168 -12.52 -7.75 -3.36
N GLU A 169 -12.33 -6.48 -3.74
CA GLU A 169 -11.33 -6.10 -4.74
C GLU A 169 -9.89 -6.25 -4.20
N LEU A 170 -9.63 -5.85 -2.96
CA LEU A 170 -8.32 -6.05 -2.32
C LEU A 170 -7.97 -7.54 -2.22
N GLN A 171 -8.93 -8.37 -1.79
CA GLN A 171 -8.74 -9.82 -1.75
C GLN A 171 -8.48 -10.39 -3.15
N HIS A 172 -9.22 -9.94 -4.16
CA HIS A 172 -9.07 -10.39 -5.54
C HIS A 172 -7.67 -10.07 -6.08
N GLN A 173 -7.22 -8.84 -5.95
CA GLN A 173 -5.89 -8.42 -6.44
C GLN A 173 -4.76 -9.15 -5.71
N THR A 174 -4.84 -9.26 -4.39
CA THR A 174 -3.84 -9.99 -3.59
C THR A 174 -3.73 -11.46 -4.01
N ARG A 175 -4.87 -12.14 -4.17
CA ARG A 175 -4.89 -13.54 -4.63
C ARG A 175 -4.36 -13.69 -6.06
N THR A 176 -4.71 -12.78 -6.96
CA THR A 176 -4.25 -12.79 -8.36
C THR A 176 -2.71 -12.73 -8.43
N ILE A 177 -2.09 -11.81 -7.69
CA ILE A 177 -0.63 -11.70 -7.63
C ILE A 177 -0.03 -12.97 -7.01
N TYR A 178 -0.58 -13.45 -5.89
CA TYR A 178 -0.07 -14.65 -5.23
C TYR A 178 -0.10 -15.88 -6.16
N GLU A 179 -1.23 -16.13 -6.81
CA GLU A 179 -1.37 -17.27 -7.74
C GLU A 179 -0.37 -17.21 -8.89
N ALA A 180 -0.07 -16.01 -9.39
CA ALA A 180 0.90 -15.82 -10.45
C ALA A 180 2.36 -16.03 -9.99
N LEU A 181 2.69 -15.63 -8.76
CA LEU A 181 4.08 -15.62 -8.28
C LEU A 181 4.48 -16.90 -7.52
N LYS A 182 3.54 -17.60 -6.88
CA LYS A 182 3.86 -18.82 -6.11
C LYS A 182 4.52 -19.93 -6.93
N SER A 183 4.23 -20.00 -8.24
CA SER A 183 4.85 -20.97 -9.13
C SER A 183 6.27 -20.59 -9.55
N LYS A 184 6.61 -19.31 -9.50
CA LYS A 184 7.94 -18.79 -9.84
C LYS A 184 8.91 -18.86 -8.67
N ASN A 185 8.39 -18.65 -7.47
CA ASN A 185 9.20 -18.66 -6.26
C ASN A 185 8.49 -19.45 -5.13
N PRO A 186 9.01 -20.63 -4.75
CA PRO A 186 8.40 -21.48 -3.73
C PRO A 186 8.32 -20.86 -2.33
N GLN A 187 9.10 -19.82 -2.07
CA GLN A 187 9.06 -19.08 -0.80
C GLN A 187 7.91 -18.06 -0.76
N THR A 188 7.23 -17.82 -1.91
CA THR A 188 6.07 -16.93 -1.95
C THR A 188 4.90 -17.55 -1.18
N LYS A 189 4.38 -16.80 -0.20
CA LYS A 189 3.29 -17.25 0.68
C LYS A 189 2.15 -16.24 0.72
N LEU A 190 0.95 -16.76 1.00
CA LEU A 190 -0.24 -15.97 1.32
C LEU A 190 -0.74 -16.40 2.68
N GLN A 191 -0.79 -15.46 3.63
CA GLN A 191 -1.41 -15.64 4.94
C GLN A 191 -2.75 -14.88 4.98
N ILE A 192 -3.82 -15.61 5.23
CA ILE A 192 -5.14 -15.03 5.47
C ILE A 192 -5.43 -15.12 6.96
N PHE A 193 -5.88 -14.02 7.54
CA PHE A 193 -6.31 -13.96 8.93
C PHE A 193 -7.84 -14.01 8.99
N GLU A 194 -8.35 -15.08 9.53
CA GLU A 194 -9.77 -15.29 9.78
C GLU A 194 -10.22 -14.52 11.03
N ALA A 195 -11.53 -14.32 11.22
CA ALA A 195 -12.10 -13.56 12.34
C ALA A 195 -11.67 -14.12 13.70
N GLU A 196 -11.56 -15.44 13.82
CA GLU A 196 -11.13 -16.12 15.07
C GLU A 196 -9.71 -15.74 15.47
N SER A 197 -8.86 -15.33 14.54
CA SER A 197 -7.49 -14.87 14.83
C SER A 197 -7.45 -13.50 15.51
N GLY A 198 -8.53 -12.72 15.37
CA GLY A 198 -8.61 -11.32 15.77
C GLY A 198 -7.70 -10.39 14.96
N ALA A 199 -7.26 -10.80 13.75
CA ALA A 199 -6.43 -10.02 12.85
C ALA A 199 -7.08 -9.86 11.46
N ASP A 200 -8.38 -10.04 11.37
CA ASP A 200 -9.19 -10.03 10.15
C ASP A 200 -9.46 -8.64 9.56
N ALA A 201 -9.26 -7.58 10.36
CA ALA A 201 -9.50 -6.21 9.93
C ALA A 201 -8.48 -5.75 8.88
N HIS A 202 -8.84 -4.69 8.15
CA HIS A 202 -7.94 -4.03 7.18
C HIS A 202 -6.57 -3.74 7.80
N CYS A 203 -5.50 -4.18 7.13
CA CYS A 203 -4.12 -4.07 7.59
C CYS A 203 -3.87 -4.69 8.98
N GLN A 204 -4.72 -5.61 9.42
CA GLN A 204 -4.62 -6.29 10.73
C GLN A 204 -4.52 -5.33 11.92
N VAL A 205 -5.15 -4.14 11.80
CA VAL A 205 -5.06 -3.08 12.82
C VAL A 205 -5.58 -3.51 14.20
N ASN A 206 -6.44 -4.52 14.23
CA ASN A 206 -6.96 -5.12 15.45
C ASN A 206 -5.96 -6.07 16.12
N ASN A 207 -4.93 -6.58 15.41
CA ASN A 207 -3.89 -7.45 15.98
C ASN A 207 -2.54 -7.35 15.23
N LEU A 208 -1.94 -6.18 15.25
CA LEU A 208 -0.63 -5.94 14.61
C LEU A 208 0.48 -6.87 15.12
N ARG A 209 0.38 -7.35 16.36
CA ARG A 209 1.37 -8.26 16.93
C ARG A 209 1.40 -9.59 16.17
N LEU A 210 0.24 -10.14 15.87
CA LEU A 210 0.13 -11.41 15.13
C LEU A 210 0.65 -11.21 13.69
N ALA A 211 0.22 -10.15 13.02
CA ALA A 211 0.70 -9.83 11.67
C ALA A 211 2.23 -9.69 11.62
N HIS A 212 2.82 -8.94 12.56
CA HIS A 212 4.26 -8.76 12.60
C HIS A 212 5.00 -10.08 12.91
N ASN A 213 4.46 -10.95 13.74
CA ASN A 213 5.08 -12.26 13.99
C ASN A 213 5.15 -13.05 12.68
N VAL A 214 4.05 -13.12 11.92
CA VAL A 214 4.02 -13.81 10.61
C VAL A 214 5.06 -13.24 9.64
N VAL A 215 5.16 -11.90 9.58
CA VAL A 215 6.14 -11.22 8.70
C VAL A 215 7.58 -11.61 9.08
N PHE A 216 7.92 -11.49 10.35
CA PHE A 216 9.31 -11.75 10.77
C PHE A 216 9.63 -13.23 10.86
N ASP A 217 8.67 -14.11 11.17
CA ASP A 217 8.87 -15.56 11.10
C ASP A 217 9.14 -16.01 9.66
N TRP A 218 8.51 -15.38 8.69
CA TRP A 218 8.78 -15.64 7.27
C TRP A 218 10.13 -15.08 6.81
N LEU A 219 10.53 -13.91 7.30
CA LEU A 219 11.85 -13.34 6.97
C LEU A 219 13.01 -14.12 7.60
N ASP A 220 12.77 -14.83 8.69
CA ASP A 220 13.78 -15.66 9.37
C ASP A 220 14.01 -17.03 8.66
N THR A 221 13.22 -17.36 7.58
CA THR A 221 13.36 -18.63 6.83
C THR A 221 14.25 -18.50 5.61
#